data_265a294207fa196310713e5d7adeae09
#
_entry.id   265a294207fa196310713e5d7adeae09
#
_cell.length_a   1.000
_cell.length_b   1.000
_cell.length_c   1.000
_cell.angle_alpha   90.00
_cell.angle_beta   90.00
_cell.angle_gamma   90.00
#
_symmetry.space_group_name_H-M   'P 1'
#
loop_
_entity.id
_entity.type
_entity.pdbx_description
1 polymer ?
#
loop_
_entity_poly.entity_id
_entity_poly.type
_entity_poly.pdbx_seq_one_letter_code
_entity_poly.pdbx_strand_id
1 'polypeptide(L)'
;MIKVIHVISDTNIGGAGTVLLTTLYNIDRSRFDVKVVLPEGSALIPRIDALGFETVTTKGGADKSLDLAAVREYMRIFKREKPDIVHTHAAMAARIAAWLCGVKVRIHTRHSTFAPKPALTRFPLRQLCGFVNNTLSTEMIAVSESAKANLVDTGANPKKIEVIINGAEPLRQVSPEEAAALKEKLGIKPDDVVVGMSARLEEVKGHIYLIEAARILRERGMKNLRVLIIGTGTTEAMLKAKVREYALEDCVIFAGFVSDVAPYIEVMDAIINCSFGTEATSMALIEAMSLAKPAIATDYGGNAYIIENGKNGYIIPQKSASNLADAIAKLFEDPVRLAEMSKVAYSKYICRLTGKIMTGKVEKLYEDGYTARCRK
;
A
#
# COMPACT_ATOMS: atom_id res chain seq x y z
N MET A 1 27.65 -11.86 5.73
CA MET A 1 26.29 -11.42 5.33
C MET A 1 25.30 -11.75 6.43
N ILE A 2 24.36 -10.88 6.71
CA ILE A 2 23.28 -11.09 7.67
C ILE A 2 22.18 -11.93 6.99
N LYS A 3 21.82 -13.06 7.59
CA LYS A 3 20.79 -13.95 7.04
C LYS A 3 19.39 -13.48 7.45
N VAL A 4 18.58 -13.15 6.48
CA VAL A 4 17.21 -12.63 6.66
C VAL A 4 16.21 -13.60 6.05
N ILE A 5 15.19 -13.99 6.80
CA ILE A 5 14.03 -14.68 6.26
C ILE A 5 12.82 -13.76 6.34
N HIS A 6 12.26 -13.38 5.18
CA HIS A 6 10.93 -12.80 5.11
C HIS A 6 9.87 -13.90 5.13
N VAL A 7 8.79 -13.67 5.88
CA VAL A 7 7.63 -14.55 5.88
C VAL A 7 6.37 -13.75 5.56
N ILE A 8 5.68 -14.14 4.51
CA ILE A 8 4.40 -13.58 4.14
C ILE A 8 3.35 -14.69 3.99
N SER A 9 2.18 -14.54 4.60
CA SER A 9 1.10 -15.53 4.57
C SER A 9 0.05 -15.28 3.48
N ASP A 10 0.16 -14.18 2.73
CA ASP A 10 -0.76 -13.84 1.66
C ASP A 10 -0.44 -14.66 0.39
N THR A 11 -1.48 -15.19 -0.25
CA THR A 11 -1.37 -15.90 -1.54
C THR A 11 -1.54 -14.96 -2.75
N ASN A 12 -2.11 -13.77 -2.54
CA ASN A 12 -2.36 -12.79 -3.58
C ASN A 12 -1.33 -11.65 -3.54
N ILE A 13 -1.19 -10.93 -4.66
CA ILE A 13 -0.38 -9.72 -4.70
C ILE A 13 -1.23 -8.55 -4.21
N GLY A 14 -1.16 -8.32 -2.90
CA GLY A 14 -1.74 -7.13 -2.26
C GLY A 14 -0.65 -6.10 -1.92
N GLY A 15 -1.03 -5.04 -1.19
CA GLY A 15 -0.08 -3.99 -0.78
C GLY A 15 1.14 -4.52 -0.01
N ALA A 16 0.97 -5.52 0.88
CA ALA A 16 2.08 -6.15 1.60
C ALA A 16 3.04 -6.90 0.66
N GLY A 17 2.50 -7.61 -0.33
CA GLY A 17 3.30 -8.30 -1.35
C GLY A 17 4.08 -7.32 -2.22
N THR A 18 3.45 -6.22 -2.64
CA THR A 18 4.13 -5.15 -3.41
C THR A 18 5.27 -4.53 -2.60
N VAL A 19 5.06 -4.22 -1.32
CA VAL A 19 6.11 -3.69 -0.43
C VAL A 19 7.26 -4.68 -0.25
N LEU A 20 6.97 -5.98 -0.12
CA LEU A 20 8.01 -7.01 -0.07
C LEU A 20 8.82 -7.04 -1.37
N LEU A 21 8.17 -7.07 -2.55
CA LEU A 21 8.86 -7.05 -3.85
C LEU A 21 9.72 -5.80 -4.02
N THR A 22 9.22 -4.63 -3.62
CA THR A 22 9.99 -3.37 -3.63
C THR A 22 11.21 -3.46 -2.70
N THR A 23 11.06 -4.06 -1.51
CA THR A 23 12.19 -4.29 -0.59
C THR A 23 13.22 -5.23 -1.21
N LEU A 24 12.79 -6.34 -1.81
CA LEU A 24 13.69 -7.30 -2.46
C LEU A 24 14.42 -6.70 -3.67
N TYR A 25 13.75 -5.83 -4.42
CA TYR A 25 14.35 -5.14 -5.57
C TYR A 25 15.52 -4.23 -5.16
N ASN A 26 15.41 -3.55 -4.00
CA ASN A 26 16.35 -2.53 -3.55
C ASN A 26 17.35 -3.01 -2.51
N ILE A 27 17.17 -4.18 -1.89
CA ILE A 27 18.02 -4.64 -0.78
C ILE A 27 19.47 -4.90 -1.23
N ASP A 28 20.42 -4.47 -0.41
CA ASP A 28 21.85 -4.68 -0.66
C ASP A 28 22.25 -6.13 -0.42
N ARG A 29 22.38 -6.91 -1.51
CA ARG A 29 22.75 -8.32 -1.49
C ARG A 29 24.19 -8.59 -1.06
N SER A 30 25.03 -7.57 -1.01
CA SER A 30 26.39 -7.73 -0.48
C SER A 30 26.40 -7.81 1.04
N ARG A 31 25.35 -7.28 1.68
CA ARG A 31 25.20 -7.21 3.14
C ARG A 31 24.19 -8.23 3.68
N PHE A 32 23.15 -8.53 2.91
CA PHE A 32 22.02 -9.36 3.32
C PHE A 32 21.87 -10.59 2.42
N ASP A 33 21.82 -11.77 3.04
CA ASP A 33 21.44 -13.05 2.43
C ASP A 33 19.95 -13.28 2.72
N VAL A 34 19.09 -13.12 1.71
CA VAL A 34 17.63 -13.06 1.89
C VAL A 34 16.95 -14.25 1.25
N LYS A 35 16.07 -14.91 2.03
CA LYS A 35 15.12 -15.92 1.56
C LYS A 35 13.69 -15.49 1.89
N VAL A 36 12.73 -15.97 1.10
CA VAL A 36 11.32 -15.68 1.32
C VAL A 36 10.55 -16.97 1.56
N VAL A 37 9.80 -17.02 2.67
CA VAL A 37 8.92 -18.13 3.03
C VAL A 37 7.47 -17.70 2.81
N LEU A 38 6.72 -18.47 2.02
CA LEU A 38 5.36 -18.15 1.63
C LEU A 38 4.55 -19.42 1.32
N PRO A 39 3.20 -19.38 1.29
CA PRO A 39 2.36 -20.54 0.98
C PRO A 39 2.58 -21.05 -0.45
N GLU A 40 2.44 -22.36 -0.63
CA GLU A 40 2.38 -22.99 -1.96
C GLU A 40 1.30 -22.29 -2.82
N GLY A 41 1.60 -22.07 -4.11
CA GLY A 41 0.68 -21.42 -5.06
C GLY A 41 0.55 -19.91 -4.90
N SER A 42 1.36 -19.26 -4.07
CA SER A 42 1.36 -17.80 -3.97
C SER A 42 1.74 -17.14 -5.30
N ALA A 43 0.96 -16.15 -5.73
CA ALA A 43 1.22 -15.37 -6.93
C ALA A 43 2.52 -14.52 -6.85
N LEU A 44 3.13 -14.43 -5.67
CA LEU A 44 4.41 -13.75 -5.46
C LEU A 44 5.61 -14.58 -5.92
N ILE A 45 5.52 -15.93 -5.93
CA ILE A 45 6.64 -16.83 -6.21
C ILE A 45 7.32 -16.47 -7.54
N PRO A 46 6.63 -16.41 -8.70
CA PRO A 46 7.29 -16.12 -9.97
C PRO A 46 7.98 -14.75 -10.00
N ARG A 47 7.46 -13.77 -9.25
CA ARG A 47 8.04 -12.42 -9.20
C ARG A 47 9.29 -12.39 -8.31
N ILE A 48 9.30 -13.13 -7.21
CA ILE A 48 10.46 -13.26 -6.31
C ILE A 48 11.59 -14.03 -7.01
N ASP A 49 11.24 -15.12 -7.69
CA ASP A 49 12.19 -15.93 -8.47
C ASP A 49 12.81 -15.10 -9.61
N ALA A 50 12.00 -14.28 -10.31
CA ALA A 50 12.50 -13.36 -11.34
C ALA A 50 13.49 -12.30 -10.79
N LEU A 51 13.36 -11.94 -9.51
CA LEU A 51 14.34 -11.10 -8.82
C LEU A 51 15.59 -11.89 -8.36
N GLY A 52 15.62 -13.21 -8.55
CA GLY A 52 16.74 -14.09 -8.18
C GLY A 52 16.89 -14.34 -6.68
N PHE A 53 15.79 -14.35 -5.92
CA PHE A 53 15.76 -14.74 -4.51
C PHE A 53 15.21 -16.16 -4.36
N GLU A 54 15.75 -16.89 -3.39
CA GLU A 54 15.28 -18.24 -3.05
C GLU A 54 13.93 -18.16 -2.32
N THR A 55 12.96 -18.95 -2.81
CA THR A 55 11.65 -19.12 -2.18
C THR A 55 11.58 -20.47 -1.47
N VAL A 56 10.99 -20.49 -0.28
CA VAL A 56 10.69 -21.71 0.49
C VAL A 56 9.18 -21.76 0.70
N THR A 57 8.53 -22.80 0.20
CA THR A 57 7.07 -22.90 0.31
C THR A 57 6.62 -23.65 1.55
N THR A 58 5.44 -23.29 2.06
CA THR A 58 4.75 -23.96 3.17
C THR A 58 3.39 -24.48 2.73
N LYS A 59 3.02 -25.67 3.23
CA LYS A 59 1.72 -26.33 2.94
C LYS A 59 0.55 -25.72 3.72
N GLY A 60 0.86 -25.12 4.88
CA GLY A 60 -0.12 -24.51 5.78
C GLY A 60 0.08 -23.01 5.89
N GLY A 61 -0.95 -22.30 6.34
CA GLY A 61 -0.78 -20.95 6.86
C GLY A 61 -1.27 -19.79 6.06
N ALA A 62 -2.01 -19.96 4.97
CA ALA A 62 -2.88 -18.89 4.53
C ALA A 62 -3.96 -18.69 5.63
N ASP A 63 -3.96 -17.56 6.31
CA ASP A 63 -5.07 -17.00 7.12
C ASP A 63 -5.48 -17.63 8.46
N LYS A 64 -4.88 -18.70 8.95
CA LYS A 64 -5.19 -19.19 10.31
C LYS A 64 -4.15 -18.68 11.31
N SER A 65 -4.51 -17.70 12.11
CA SER A 65 -3.62 -17.00 13.06
C SER A 65 -2.95 -17.90 14.10
N LEU A 66 -3.50 -19.09 14.38
CA LEU A 66 -2.98 -20.05 15.39
C LEU A 66 -3.05 -21.50 14.84
N ASP A 67 -2.35 -21.76 13.74
CA ASP A 67 -2.17 -23.10 13.22
C ASP A 67 -0.89 -23.72 13.79
N LEU A 68 -1.03 -24.70 14.71
CA LEU A 68 0.10 -25.41 15.32
C LEU A 68 0.91 -26.20 14.28
N ALA A 69 0.29 -26.69 13.22
CA ALA A 69 1.01 -27.37 12.14
C ALA A 69 1.91 -26.37 11.38
N ALA A 70 1.41 -25.18 11.07
CA ALA A 70 2.19 -24.10 10.47
C ALA A 70 3.34 -23.65 11.39
N VAL A 71 3.11 -23.54 12.72
CA VAL A 71 4.20 -23.23 13.67
C VAL A 71 5.30 -24.26 13.60
N ARG A 72 4.97 -25.56 13.59
CA ARG A 72 5.97 -26.65 13.50
C ARG A 72 6.73 -26.62 12.17
N GLU A 73 6.05 -26.31 11.08
CA GLU A 73 6.64 -26.18 9.75
C GLU A 73 7.64 -25.02 9.70
N TYR A 74 7.26 -23.82 10.15
CA TYR A 74 8.18 -22.69 10.29
C TYR A 74 9.36 -22.98 11.20
N MET A 75 9.14 -23.69 12.32
CA MET A 75 10.25 -24.10 13.22
C MET A 75 11.26 -25.01 12.51
N ARG A 76 10.82 -25.96 11.65
CA ARG A 76 11.74 -26.81 10.87
C ARG A 76 12.56 -25.96 9.89
N ILE A 77 11.91 -25.01 9.20
CA ILE A 77 12.57 -24.08 8.28
C ILE A 77 13.61 -23.25 9.03
N PHE A 78 13.25 -22.58 10.13
CA PHE A 78 14.18 -21.71 10.87
C PHE A 78 15.35 -22.48 11.52
N LYS A 79 15.13 -23.72 11.98
CA LYS A 79 16.20 -24.57 12.47
C LYS A 79 17.19 -25.02 11.39
N ARG A 80 16.69 -25.22 10.15
CA ARG A 80 17.54 -25.60 9.00
C ARG A 80 18.30 -24.38 8.47
N GLU A 81 17.64 -23.28 8.25
CA GLU A 81 18.21 -22.07 7.62
C GLU A 81 19.04 -21.23 8.59
N LYS A 82 18.75 -21.29 9.88
CA LYS A 82 19.44 -20.55 10.98
C LYS A 82 19.53 -19.04 10.68
N PRO A 83 18.38 -18.35 10.47
CA PRO A 83 18.39 -16.92 10.16
C PRO A 83 18.84 -16.09 11.37
N ASP A 84 19.56 -15.01 11.12
CA ASP A 84 19.84 -13.96 12.09
C ASP A 84 18.59 -13.13 12.37
N ILE A 85 17.81 -12.88 11.31
CA ILE A 85 16.62 -12.05 11.32
C ILE A 85 15.44 -12.81 10.71
N VAL A 86 14.30 -12.80 11.38
CA VAL A 86 13.00 -13.18 10.80
C VAL A 86 12.12 -11.95 10.73
N HIS A 87 11.74 -11.56 9.52
CA HIS A 87 10.84 -10.44 9.25
C HIS A 87 9.48 -10.96 8.75
N THR A 88 8.42 -10.73 9.52
CA THR A 88 7.08 -11.26 9.23
C THR A 88 6.13 -10.17 8.74
N HIS A 89 5.37 -10.51 7.71
CA HIS A 89 4.29 -9.69 7.15
C HIS A 89 2.95 -10.37 7.50
N ALA A 90 2.37 -10.01 8.67
CA ALA A 90 1.10 -10.55 9.21
C ALA A 90 1.06 -12.07 9.56
N ALA A 91 2.17 -12.79 9.57
CA ALA A 91 2.22 -14.23 9.80
C ALA A 91 2.41 -14.56 11.30
N MET A 92 1.33 -14.71 12.08
CA MET A 92 1.39 -14.97 13.53
C MET A 92 2.10 -16.28 13.86
N ALA A 93 1.83 -17.37 13.12
CA ALA A 93 2.47 -18.66 13.32
C ALA A 93 4.00 -18.58 13.15
N ALA A 94 4.48 -17.82 12.16
CA ALA A 94 5.90 -17.58 11.94
C ALA A 94 6.54 -16.76 13.08
N ARG A 95 5.82 -15.77 13.64
CA ARG A 95 6.30 -15.00 14.80
C ARG A 95 6.52 -15.90 16.01
N ILE A 96 5.55 -16.79 16.29
CA ILE A 96 5.65 -17.79 17.39
C ILE A 96 6.82 -18.73 17.13
N ALA A 97 6.94 -19.28 15.92
CA ALA A 97 8.03 -20.18 15.55
C ALA A 97 9.42 -19.53 15.70
N ALA A 98 9.58 -18.29 15.25
CA ALA A 98 10.82 -17.55 15.39
C ALA A 98 11.21 -17.33 16.86
N TRP A 99 10.22 -17.02 17.72
CA TRP A 99 10.45 -16.90 19.16
C TRP A 99 10.84 -18.23 19.79
N LEU A 100 10.15 -19.33 19.49
CA LEU A 100 10.46 -20.69 19.99
C LEU A 100 11.82 -21.20 19.50
N CYS A 101 12.25 -20.81 18.31
CA CYS A 101 13.58 -21.15 17.78
C CYS A 101 14.70 -20.24 18.31
N GLY A 102 14.40 -19.25 19.14
CA GLY A 102 15.39 -18.34 19.71
C GLY A 102 16.02 -17.38 18.69
N VAL A 103 15.34 -17.10 17.56
CA VAL A 103 15.82 -16.12 16.60
C VAL A 103 15.98 -14.77 17.30
N LYS A 104 17.18 -14.18 17.23
CA LYS A 104 17.55 -13.04 18.06
C LYS A 104 16.87 -11.75 17.61
N VAL A 105 16.70 -11.54 16.29
CA VAL A 105 16.04 -10.37 15.71
C VAL A 105 14.73 -10.81 15.04
N ARG A 106 13.62 -10.36 15.58
CA ARG A 106 12.27 -10.72 15.12
C ARG A 106 11.49 -9.44 14.83
N ILE A 107 11.28 -9.19 13.55
CA ILE A 107 10.60 -7.98 13.06
C ILE A 107 9.20 -8.35 12.57
N HIS A 108 8.26 -7.48 12.85
CA HIS A 108 6.89 -7.59 12.36
C HIS A 108 6.46 -6.29 11.71
N THR A 109 6.04 -6.34 10.43
CA THR A 109 5.44 -5.19 9.75
C THR A 109 3.91 -5.24 9.82
N ARG A 110 3.34 -4.16 10.31
CA ARG A 110 1.89 -3.90 10.30
C ARG A 110 1.51 -3.14 9.04
N HIS A 111 0.89 -3.84 8.06
CA HIS A 111 0.47 -3.27 6.77
C HIS A 111 -0.95 -2.70 6.77
N SER A 112 -1.71 -2.82 7.84
CA SER A 112 -3.11 -2.40 7.89
C SER A 112 -3.39 -1.41 9.01
N THR A 113 -4.36 -0.54 8.78
CA THR A 113 -4.85 0.46 9.73
C THR A 113 -6.28 0.21 10.19
N PHE A 114 -6.77 -1.03 10.07
CA PHE A 114 -8.07 -1.37 10.66
C PHE A 114 -8.10 -0.97 12.12
N ALA A 115 -9.11 -0.19 12.49
CA ALA A 115 -9.33 0.15 13.88
C ALA A 115 -9.43 -1.13 14.71
N PRO A 116 -8.66 -1.26 15.80
CA PRO A 116 -8.73 -2.45 16.63
C PRO A 116 -10.14 -2.58 17.24
N LYS A 117 -10.61 -3.82 17.39
CA LYS A 117 -11.88 -4.07 18.08
C LYS A 117 -11.81 -3.42 19.48
N PRO A 118 -12.86 -2.72 19.93
CA PRO A 118 -12.82 -1.98 21.22
C PRO A 118 -12.41 -2.85 22.41
N ALA A 119 -12.73 -4.13 22.40
CA ALA A 119 -12.31 -5.06 23.45
C ALA A 119 -10.78 -5.22 23.53
N LEU A 120 -10.07 -5.13 22.40
CA LEU A 120 -8.61 -5.29 22.35
C LEU A 120 -7.84 -4.05 22.84
N THR A 121 -8.53 -2.92 23.02
CA THR A 121 -7.95 -1.67 23.54
C THR A 121 -8.20 -1.47 25.03
N ARG A 122 -8.91 -2.41 25.69
CA ARG A 122 -9.29 -2.36 27.11
C ARG A 122 -8.67 -3.49 27.91
N PHE A 123 -8.57 -3.29 29.24
CA PHE A 123 -8.17 -4.35 30.18
C PHE A 123 -9.20 -5.49 30.18
N PRO A 124 -8.77 -6.78 30.26
CA PRO A 124 -7.38 -7.28 30.28
C PRO A 124 -6.79 -7.56 28.88
N LEU A 125 -7.60 -7.54 27.81
CA LEU A 125 -7.16 -7.97 26.48
C LEU A 125 -6.06 -7.07 25.89
N ARG A 126 -6.08 -5.78 26.19
CA ARG A 126 -5.01 -4.86 25.80
C ARG A 126 -3.65 -5.32 26.34
N GLN A 127 -3.57 -5.71 27.61
CA GLN A 127 -2.33 -6.17 28.23
C GLN A 127 -1.86 -7.49 27.62
N LEU A 128 -2.80 -8.41 27.35
CA LEU A 128 -2.50 -9.67 26.70
C LEU A 128 -1.97 -9.45 25.25
N CYS A 129 -2.63 -8.63 24.47
CA CYS A 129 -2.17 -8.27 23.12
C CYS A 129 -0.80 -7.59 23.16
N GLY A 130 -0.60 -6.67 24.08
CA GLY A 130 0.69 -6.02 24.30
C GLY A 130 1.79 -6.99 24.69
N PHE A 131 1.53 -7.89 25.64
CA PHE A 131 2.46 -8.94 26.03
C PHE A 131 2.86 -9.81 24.83
N VAL A 132 1.89 -10.32 24.05
CA VAL A 132 2.13 -11.13 22.87
C VAL A 132 2.98 -10.37 21.83
N ASN A 133 2.60 -9.15 21.48
CA ASN A 133 3.33 -8.35 20.49
C ASN A 133 4.76 -8.06 20.96
N ASN A 134 4.95 -7.65 22.21
CA ASN A 134 6.24 -7.27 22.76
C ASN A 134 7.18 -8.47 22.99
N THR A 135 6.64 -9.67 23.22
CA THR A 135 7.40 -10.91 23.38
C THR A 135 7.82 -11.52 22.04
N LEU A 136 6.86 -11.58 21.10
CA LEU A 136 7.11 -12.20 19.80
C LEU A 136 7.95 -11.31 18.86
N SER A 137 7.97 -9.98 19.06
CA SER A 137 8.76 -9.07 18.25
C SER A 137 9.80 -8.33 19.07
N THR A 138 11.02 -8.25 18.54
CA THR A 138 12.06 -7.36 19.06
C THR A 138 11.87 -5.95 18.57
N GLU A 139 11.47 -5.80 17.29
CA GLU A 139 11.14 -4.56 16.63
C GLU A 139 9.83 -4.72 15.86
N MET A 140 9.11 -3.62 15.64
CA MET A 140 7.91 -3.58 14.83
C MET A 140 8.00 -2.42 13.83
N ILE A 141 7.57 -2.65 12.60
CA ILE A 141 7.43 -1.63 11.59
C ILE A 141 5.95 -1.31 11.45
N ALA A 142 5.61 -0.03 11.56
CA ALA A 142 4.31 0.52 11.21
C ALA A 142 4.44 1.31 9.90
N VAL A 143 3.61 1.01 8.90
CA VAL A 143 3.70 1.68 7.59
C VAL A 143 3.02 3.05 7.55
N SER A 144 2.50 3.52 8.68
CA SER A 144 1.94 4.87 8.89
C SER A 144 1.83 5.18 10.38
N GLU A 145 1.67 6.46 10.73
CA GLU A 145 1.42 6.86 12.13
C GLU A 145 0.12 6.26 12.68
N SER A 146 -0.92 6.12 11.85
CA SER A 146 -2.17 5.45 12.25
C SER A 146 -1.97 3.96 12.52
N ALA A 147 -1.11 3.26 11.75
CA ALA A 147 -0.74 1.88 12.04
C ALA A 147 0.04 1.76 13.35
N LYS A 148 0.92 2.73 13.65
CA LYS A 148 1.61 2.83 14.95
C LYS A 148 0.63 3.05 16.09
N ALA A 149 -0.31 4.01 15.94
CA ALA A 149 -1.34 4.26 16.94
C ALA A 149 -2.13 2.97 17.25
N ASN A 150 -2.59 2.24 16.24
CA ASN A 150 -3.30 0.97 16.43
C ASN A 150 -2.49 -0.09 17.20
N LEU A 151 -1.18 -0.15 16.96
CA LEU A 151 -0.29 -1.05 17.73
C LEU A 151 -0.19 -0.61 19.19
N VAL A 152 -0.02 0.68 19.45
CA VAL A 152 0.07 1.25 20.80
C VAL A 152 -1.25 1.09 21.56
N ASP A 153 -2.38 1.33 20.90
CA ASP A 153 -3.72 1.17 21.47
C ASP A 153 -3.97 -0.27 21.92
N THR A 154 -3.41 -1.24 21.21
CA THR A 154 -3.45 -2.66 21.58
C THR A 154 -2.29 -3.11 22.49
N GLY A 155 -1.57 -2.18 23.11
CA GLY A 155 -0.58 -2.43 24.18
C GLY A 155 0.84 -2.71 23.69
N ALA A 156 1.15 -2.55 22.41
CA ALA A 156 2.53 -2.65 21.94
C ALA A 156 3.40 -1.51 22.50
N ASN A 157 4.65 -1.81 22.84
CA ASN A 157 5.58 -0.82 23.36
C ASN A 157 6.00 0.16 22.25
N PRO A 158 5.70 1.47 22.36
CA PRO A 158 6.02 2.44 21.32
C PRO A 158 7.51 2.58 21.04
N LYS A 159 8.40 2.23 21.98
CA LYS A 159 9.87 2.23 21.78
C LYS A 159 10.36 1.11 20.84
N LYS A 160 9.52 0.10 20.59
CA LYS A 160 9.80 -0.99 19.65
C LYS A 160 9.19 -0.75 18.26
N ILE A 161 8.51 0.37 18.04
CA ILE A 161 7.78 0.64 16.80
C ILE A 161 8.47 1.75 16.02
N GLU A 162 9.04 1.39 14.87
CA GLU A 162 9.55 2.32 13.87
C GLU A 162 8.48 2.61 12.81
N VAL A 163 8.31 3.87 12.43
CA VAL A 163 7.41 4.23 11.33
C VAL A 163 8.22 4.29 10.03
N ILE A 164 8.01 3.31 9.18
CA ILE A 164 8.61 3.25 7.86
C ILE A 164 7.50 3.30 6.83
N ILE A 165 7.30 4.49 6.24
CA ILE A 165 6.29 4.70 5.20
C ILE A 165 6.67 3.87 3.97
N ASN A 166 5.70 3.22 3.34
CA ASN A 166 5.93 2.47 2.11
C ASN A 166 6.49 3.38 1.00
N GLY A 167 7.39 2.80 0.22
CA GLY A 167 7.87 3.38 -1.02
C GLY A 167 7.48 2.51 -2.21
N ALA A 168 7.52 3.07 -3.40
CA ALA A 168 7.30 2.34 -4.64
C ALA A 168 8.45 2.57 -5.62
N GLU A 169 8.63 1.61 -6.54
CA GLU A 169 9.46 1.83 -7.72
C GLU A 169 8.76 2.85 -8.63
N PRO A 170 9.51 3.65 -9.40
CA PRO A 170 8.91 4.53 -10.38
C PRO A 170 8.14 3.70 -11.42
N LEU A 171 6.97 4.17 -11.79
CA LEU A 171 6.32 3.63 -12.97
C LEU A 171 7.18 3.90 -14.21
N ARG A 172 7.11 3.00 -15.19
CA ARG A 172 7.82 3.21 -16.44
C ARG A 172 7.37 4.48 -17.14
N GLN A 173 8.26 5.09 -17.87
CA GLN A 173 7.91 6.20 -18.75
C GLN A 173 6.98 5.70 -19.86
N VAL A 174 6.02 6.52 -20.23
CA VAL A 174 5.05 6.27 -21.30
C VAL A 174 5.32 7.25 -22.42
N SER A 175 5.41 6.76 -23.67
CA SER A 175 5.65 7.66 -24.78
C SER A 175 4.41 8.51 -25.10
N PRO A 176 4.56 9.70 -25.69
CA PRO A 176 3.43 10.52 -26.10
C PRO A 176 2.47 9.78 -27.07
N GLU A 177 3.02 8.94 -27.93
CA GLU A 177 2.26 8.14 -28.91
C GLU A 177 1.42 7.08 -28.19
N GLU A 178 2.00 6.39 -27.20
CA GLU A 178 1.30 5.39 -26.39
C GLU A 178 0.16 6.06 -25.59
N ALA A 179 0.43 7.20 -24.97
CA ALA A 179 -0.57 7.96 -24.23
C ALA A 179 -1.70 8.45 -25.15
N ALA A 180 -1.38 8.95 -26.35
CA ALA A 180 -2.37 9.39 -27.34
C ALA A 180 -3.25 8.23 -27.82
N ALA A 181 -2.65 7.09 -28.16
CA ALA A 181 -3.38 5.89 -28.57
C ALA A 181 -4.33 5.39 -27.48
N LEU A 182 -3.91 5.45 -26.20
CA LEU A 182 -4.78 5.08 -25.09
C LEU A 182 -5.91 6.08 -24.91
N LYS A 183 -5.66 7.39 -25.00
CA LYS A 183 -6.72 8.42 -24.95
C LYS A 183 -7.76 8.20 -26.05
N GLU A 184 -7.34 7.96 -27.29
CA GLU A 184 -8.22 7.63 -28.41
C GLU A 184 -9.07 6.39 -28.12
N LYS A 185 -8.43 5.30 -27.67
CA LYS A 185 -9.12 4.05 -27.31
C LYS A 185 -10.16 4.23 -26.22
N LEU A 186 -9.91 5.12 -25.26
CA LEU A 186 -10.81 5.43 -24.14
C LEU A 186 -11.82 6.53 -24.46
N GLY A 187 -11.78 7.11 -25.66
CA GLY A 187 -12.66 8.23 -26.06
C GLY A 187 -12.40 9.53 -25.30
N ILE A 188 -11.18 9.72 -24.77
CA ILE A 188 -10.76 10.93 -24.08
C ILE A 188 -10.33 11.98 -25.10
N LYS A 189 -10.96 13.13 -25.07
CA LYS A 189 -10.69 14.26 -25.98
C LYS A 189 -9.52 15.12 -25.47
N PRO A 190 -8.88 15.93 -26.34
CA PRO A 190 -7.78 16.82 -25.93
C PRO A 190 -8.11 17.78 -24.79
N ASP A 191 -9.36 18.31 -24.78
CA ASP A 191 -9.81 19.27 -23.78
C ASP A 191 -10.47 18.63 -22.55
N ASP A 192 -10.51 17.30 -22.50
CA ASP A 192 -11.04 16.58 -21.33
C ASP A 192 -10.06 16.66 -20.16
N VAL A 193 -10.62 16.84 -18.97
CA VAL A 193 -9.94 16.74 -17.69
C VAL A 193 -10.13 15.33 -17.15
N VAL A 194 -9.02 14.62 -16.89
CA VAL A 194 -9.05 13.22 -16.52
C VAL A 194 -8.64 13.05 -15.05
N VAL A 195 -9.56 12.63 -14.21
CA VAL A 195 -9.23 12.15 -12.86
C VAL A 195 -9.42 10.65 -12.79
N GLY A 196 -8.61 9.95 -12.00
CA GLY A 196 -8.75 8.52 -11.94
C GLY A 196 -8.48 7.91 -10.57
N MET A 197 -8.92 6.67 -10.41
CA MET A 197 -8.72 5.89 -9.21
C MET A 197 -8.27 4.47 -9.57
N SER A 198 -7.10 4.07 -9.05
CA SER A 198 -6.54 2.73 -9.22
C SER A 198 -6.65 1.97 -7.90
N ALA A 199 -7.65 1.09 -7.78
CA ALA A 199 -7.87 0.29 -6.58
C ALA A 199 -8.83 -0.88 -6.87
N ARG A 200 -8.83 -1.89 -5.96
CA ARG A 200 -9.88 -2.93 -5.99
C ARG A 200 -11.25 -2.29 -5.80
N LEU A 201 -12.24 -2.75 -6.56
CA LEU A 201 -13.61 -2.26 -6.44
C LEU A 201 -14.31 -2.87 -5.22
N GLU A 202 -13.87 -2.45 -4.04
CA GLU A 202 -14.40 -2.83 -2.73
C GLU A 202 -15.01 -1.60 -2.06
N GLU A 203 -16.05 -1.81 -1.23
CA GLU A 203 -16.79 -0.72 -0.58
C GLU A 203 -15.86 0.27 0.13
N VAL A 204 -14.89 -0.25 0.90
CA VAL A 204 -13.96 0.56 1.69
C VAL A 204 -13.02 1.45 0.85
N LYS A 205 -12.95 1.23 -0.46
CA LYS A 205 -12.18 2.08 -1.38
C LYS A 205 -12.94 3.33 -1.82
N GLY A 206 -14.27 3.33 -1.68
CA GLY A 206 -15.07 4.54 -1.81
C GLY A 206 -15.29 5.05 -3.24
N HIS A 207 -15.21 4.19 -4.27
CA HIS A 207 -15.46 4.57 -5.67
C HIS A 207 -16.81 5.25 -5.88
N ILE A 208 -17.80 4.91 -5.04
CA ILE A 208 -19.11 5.53 -5.10
C ILE A 208 -19.05 7.05 -4.92
N TYR A 209 -18.18 7.55 -4.01
CA TYR A 209 -18.04 8.98 -3.77
C TYR A 209 -17.41 9.71 -4.96
N LEU A 210 -16.56 9.04 -5.74
CA LEU A 210 -16.02 9.60 -6.97
C LEU A 210 -17.09 9.71 -8.06
N ILE A 211 -17.96 8.69 -8.20
CA ILE A 211 -19.09 8.71 -9.13
C ILE A 211 -20.10 9.80 -8.74
N GLU A 212 -20.43 9.92 -7.46
CA GLU A 212 -21.32 10.99 -6.95
C GLU A 212 -20.71 12.39 -7.15
N ALA A 213 -19.39 12.54 -6.95
CA ALA A 213 -18.68 13.80 -7.21
C ALA A 213 -18.72 14.16 -8.70
N ALA A 214 -18.58 13.19 -9.60
CA ALA A 214 -18.72 13.39 -11.04
C ALA A 214 -20.13 13.89 -11.41
N ARG A 215 -21.19 13.33 -10.79
CA ARG A 215 -22.56 13.81 -10.94
C ARG A 215 -22.68 15.29 -10.53
N ILE A 216 -22.19 15.63 -9.34
CA ILE A 216 -22.22 17.01 -8.82
C ILE A 216 -21.49 17.97 -9.77
N LEU A 217 -20.31 17.58 -10.27
CA LEU A 217 -19.53 18.41 -11.18
C LEU A 217 -20.23 18.59 -12.54
N ARG A 218 -20.89 17.54 -13.04
CA ARG A 218 -21.70 17.61 -14.26
C ARG A 218 -22.87 18.59 -14.09
N GLU A 219 -23.57 18.54 -12.96
CA GLU A 219 -24.66 19.47 -12.62
C GLU A 219 -24.18 20.92 -12.51
N ARG A 220 -22.93 21.13 -12.08
CA ARG A 220 -22.25 22.45 -12.05
C ARG A 220 -21.72 22.89 -13.40
N GLY A 221 -21.90 22.11 -14.46
CA GLY A 221 -21.51 22.46 -15.84
C GLY A 221 -20.14 21.99 -16.30
N MET A 222 -19.41 21.20 -15.52
CA MET A 222 -18.12 20.62 -15.92
C MET A 222 -18.33 19.39 -16.83
N LYS A 223 -18.59 19.66 -18.13
CA LYS A 223 -18.96 18.63 -19.12
C LYS A 223 -17.76 17.84 -19.67
N ASN A 224 -16.56 18.41 -19.56
CA ASN A 224 -15.31 17.81 -20.04
C ASN A 224 -14.59 16.96 -18.99
N LEU A 225 -15.24 16.63 -17.86
CA LEU A 225 -14.69 15.71 -16.88
C LEU A 225 -14.75 14.26 -17.38
N ARG A 226 -13.64 13.53 -17.26
CA ARG A 226 -13.55 12.07 -17.42
C ARG A 226 -13.07 11.44 -16.12
N VAL A 227 -13.73 10.38 -15.73
CA VAL A 227 -13.36 9.59 -14.53
C VAL A 227 -12.90 8.22 -14.97
N LEU A 228 -11.63 7.91 -14.73
CA LEU A 228 -11.02 6.63 -15.11
C LEU A 228 -10.88 5.73 -13.89
N ILE A 229 -11.60 4.60 -13.87
CA ILE A 229 -11.60 3.62 -12.78
C ILE A 229 -10.83 2.38 -13.22
N ILE A 230 -9.73 2.08 -12.51
CA ILE A 230 -8.85 0.94 -12.78
C ILE A 230 -8.98 -0.07 -11.64
N GLY A 231 -9.30 -1.30 -11.98
CA GLY A 231 -9.46 -2.41 -11.06
C GLY A 231 -10.74 -3.18 -11.27
N THR A 232 -10.89 -4.26 -10.50
CA THR A 232 -12.09 -5.10 -10.42
C THR A 232 -12.42 -5.39 -8.96
N GLY A 233 -13.63 -5.86 -8.68
CA GLY A 233 -14.01 -6.23 -7.30
C GLY A 233 -15.50 -6.41 -7.12
N THR A 234 -15.89 -6.63 -5.87
CA THR A 234 -17.25 -7.06 -5.50
C THR A 234 -18.31 -5.98 -5.76
N THR A 235 -17.93 -4.70 -5.78
CA THR A 235 -18.87 -3.57 -5.97
C THR A 235 -19.05 -3.16 -7.43
N GLU A 236 -18.38 -3.78 -8.40
CA GLU A 236 -18.35 -3.34 -9.81
C GLU A 236 -19.76 -3.21 -10.41
N ALA A 237 -20.61 -4.23 -10.23
CA ALA A 237 -21.97 -4.23 -10.77
C ALA A 237 -22.82 -3.07 -10.19
N MET A 238 -22.70 -2.80 -8.89
CA MET A 238 -23.37 -1.70 -8.20
C MET A 238 -22.87 -0.34 -8.71
N LEU A 239 -21.56 -0.17 -8.87
CA LEU A 239 -20.98 1.08 -9.37
C LEU A 239 -21.42 1.37 -10.81
N LYS A 240 -21.41 0.37 -11.70
CA LYS A 240 -21.92 0.50 -13.07
C LYS A 240 -23.42 0.82 -13.11
N ALA A 241 -24.20 0.27 -12.19
CA ALA A 241 -25.63 0.61 -12.06
C ALA A 241 -25.81 2.09 -11.65
N LYS A 242 -24.98 2.60 -10.73
CA LYS A 242 -25.01 4.01 -10.33
C LYS A 242 -24.59 4.97 -11.45
N VAL A 243 -23.61 4.58 -12.27
CA VAL A 243 -23.23 5.37 -13.45
C VAL A 243 -24.41 5.53 -14.41
N ARG A 244 -25.15 4.44 -14.69
CA ARG A 244 -26.37 4.50 -15.53
C ARG A 244 -27.49 5.33 -14.88
N GLU A 245 -27.73 5.14 -13.57
CA GLU A 245 -28.72 5.90 -12.81
C GLU A 245 -28.50 7.42 -12.92
N TYR A 246 -27.22 7.83 -12.92
CA TYR A 246 -26.82 9.23 -13.00
C TYR A 246 -26.57 9.74 -14.43
N ALA A 247 -26.80 8.92 -15.45
CA ALA A 247 -26.51 9.22 -16.86
C ALA A 247 -25.08 9.74 -17.08
N LEU A 248 -24.08 8.99 -16.53
CA LEU A 248 -22.65 9.33 -16.56
C LEU A 248 -21.83 8.36 -17.44
N GLU A 249 -22.47 7.58 -18.32
CA GLU A 249 -21.78 6.58 -19.16
C GLU A 249 -20.74 7.21 -20.12
N ASP A 250 -20.94 8.46 -20.50
CA ASP A 250 -20.01 9.23 -21.30
C ASP A 250 -18.87 9.87 -20.48
N CYS A 251 -18.99 9.87 -19.16
CA CYS A 251 -18.03 10.49 -18.21
C CYS A 251 -17.16 9.45 -17.51
N VAL A 252 -17.74 8.32 -17.07
CA VAL A 252 -17.07 7.32 -16.24
C VAL A 252 -16.64 6.11 -17.05
N ILE A 253 -15.33 5.86 -17.06
CA ILE A 253 -14.68 4.80 -17.83
C ILE A 253 -14.17 3.73 -16.86
N PHE A 254 -14.64 2.49 -17.00
CA PHE A 254 -14.13 1.33 -16.27
C PHE A 254 -13.09 0.60 -17.13
N ALA A 255 -11.82 0.70 -16.77
CA ALA A 255 -10.73 0.02 -17.48
C ALA A 255 -10.59 -1.47 -17.11
N GLY A 256 -11.26 -1.91 -16.02
CA GLY A 256 -11.07 -3.26 -15.48
C GLY A 256 -9.70 -3.44 -14.83
N PHE A 257 -9.28 -4.69 -14.64
CA PHE A 257 -7.95 -4.99 -14.16
C PHE A 257 -6.92 -4.76 -15.29
N VAL A 258 -5.86 -4.03 -14.99
CA VAL A 258 -4.73 -3.82 -15.89
C VAL A 258 -3.43 -4.26 -15.21
N SER A 259 -2.58 -4.95 -15.94
CA SER A 259 -1.28 -5.43 -15.43
C SER A 259 -0.22 -4.33 -15.42
N ASP A 260 -0.28 -3.42 -16.38
CA ASP A 260 0.57 -2.23 -16.47
C ASP A 260 -0.28 -0.98 -16.33
N VAL A 261 -0.18 -0.34 -15.17
CA VAL A 261 -0.97 0.85 -14.83
C VAL A 261 -0.35 2.15 -15.38
N ALA A 262 0.92 2.13 -15.81
CA ALA A 262 1.64 3.33 -16.20
C ALA A 262 0.94 4.14 -17.31
N PRO A 263 0.49 3.57 -18.44
CA PRO A 263 -0.20 4.32 -19.48
C PRO A 263 -1.52 4.94 -18.99
N TYR A 264 -2.24 4.22 -18.13
CA TYR A 264 -3.52 4.71 -17.59
C TYR A 264 -3.33 5.86 -16.60
N ILE A 265 -2.29 5.80 -15.75
CA ILE A 265 -1.96 6.91 -14.84
C ILE A 265 -1.38 8.08 -15.63
N GLU A 266 -0.61 7.83 -16.70
CA GLU A 266 -0.06 8.89 -17.54
C GLU A 266 -1.15 9.75 -18.18
N VAL A 267 -2.25 9.17 -18.64
CA VAL A 267 -3.36 9.92 -19.25
C VAL A 267 -4.24 10.66 -18.24
N MET A 268 -4.06 10.43 -16.93
CA MET A 268 -4.74 11.19 -15.88
C MET A 268 -4.05 12.53 -15.62
N ASP A 269 -4.82 13.55 -15.27
CA ASP A 269 -4.31 14.81 -14.75
C ASP A 269 -4.15 14.79 -13.23
N ALA A 270 -4.96 13.97 -12.54
CA ALA A 270 -4.84 13.76 -11.10
C ALA A 270 -5.32 12.37 -10.67
N ILE A 271 -4.73 11.85 -9.61
CA ILE A 271 -5.13 10.59 -8.97
C ILE A 271 -6.02 10.84 -7.76
N ILE A 272 -7.04 10.00 -7.58
CA ILE A 272 -7.99 10.10 -6.48
C ILE A 272 -7.86 8.88 -5.55
N ASN A 273 -7.96 9.08 -4.24
CA ASN A 273 -8.13 8.02 -3.24
C ASN A 273 -9.26 8.37 -2.28
N CYS A 274 -10.38 7.68 -2.40
CA CYS A 274 -11.57 7.87 -1.56
C CYS A 274 -11.67 6.85 -0.41
N SER A 275 -10.59 6.12 -0.10
CA SER A 275 -10.60 5.05 0.89
C SER A 275 -11.06 5.51 2.26
N PHE A 276 -11.84 4.66 2.95
CA PHE A 276 -12.24 4.84 4.34
C PHE A 276 -12.13 3.51 5.10
N GLY A 277 -11.69 3.55 6.35
CA GLY A 277 -11.63 2.37 7.21
C GLY A 277 -10.45 1.41 6.99
N THR A 278 -9.72 1.47 5.87
CA THR A 278 -8.60 0.55 5.60
C THR A 278 -7.60 1.10 4.57
N GLU A 279 -6.86 2.14 4.92
CA GLU A 279 -5.77 2.62 4.07
C GLU A 279 -4.55 2.94 4.95
N ALA A 280 -3.52 2.11 4.89
CA ALA A 280 -2.30 2.34 5.66
C ALA A 280 -1.37 3.31 4.92
N THR A 281 -1.04 2.97 3.69
CA THR A 281 -0.26 3.80 2.76
C THR A 281 -0.73 3.46 1.36
N SER A 282 -1.28 4.42 0.64
CA SER A 282 -1.78 4.20 -0.71
C SER A 282 -0.62 4.06 -1.71
N MET A 283 -0.39 2.84 -2.19
CA MET A 283 0.62 2.59 -3.23
C MET A 283 0.26 3.31 -4.53
N ALA A 284 -1.02 3.33 -4.91
CA ALA A 284 -1.48 4.01 -6.12
C ALA A 284 -1.18 5.52 -6.11
N LEU A 285 -1.28 6.18 -4.95
CA LEU A 285 -0.88 7.59 -4.83
C LEU A 285 0.63 7.76 -5.05
N ILE A 286 1.45 6.89 -4.47
CA ILE A 286 2.92 6.96 -4.59
C ILE A 286 3.34 6.67 -6.03
N GLU A 287 2.74 5.67 -6.67
CA GLU A 287 2.94 5.32 -8.08
C GLU A 287 2.59 6.50 -9.00
N ALA A 288 1.43 7.14 -8.78
CA ALA A 288 1.02 8.30 -9.56
C ALA A 288 1.96 9.51 -9.37
N MET A 289 2.46 9.73 -8.16
CA MET A 289 3.44 10.79 -7.89
C MET A 289 4.78 10.54 -8.61
N SER A 290 5.13 9.28 -8.93
CA SER A 290 6.31 8.98 -9.76
C SER A 290 6.19 9.49 -11.20
N LEU A 291 4.94 9.68 -11.67
CA LEU A 291 4.59 10.33 -12.94
C LEU A 291 4.11 11.78 -12.74
N ALA A 292 4.53 12.43 -11.66
CA ALA A 292 4.21 13.81 -11.34
C ALA A 292 2.70 14.13 -11.25
N LYS A 293 1.84 13.14 -10.94
CA LYS A 293 0.38 13.38 -10.81
C LYS A 293 0.06 13.91 -9.41
N PRO A 294 -0.59 15.08 -9.29
CA PRO A 294 -1.12 15.55 -8.03
C PRO A 294 -2.29 14.66 -7.59
N ALA A 295 -2.63 14.71 -6.31
CA ALA A 295 -3.61 13.78 -5.77
C ALA A 295 -4.69 14.45 -4.92
N ILE A 296 -5.90 13.88 -4.91
CA ILE A 296 -6.93 14.20 -3.92
C ILE A 296 -7.19 12.93 -3.11
N ALA A 297 -7.06 13.00 -1.80
CA ALA A 297 -7.23 11.84 -0.95
C ALA A 297 -8.02 12.17 0.32
N THR A 298 -8.65 11.15 0.88
CA THR A 298 -9.32 11.25 2.18
C THR A 298 -8.31 11.41 3.32
N ASP A 299 -8.73 12.03 4.42
CA ASP A 299 -8.00 12.22 5.66
C ASP A 299 -7.83 10.91 6.47
N TYR A 300 -7.63 9.78 5.78
CA TYR A 300 -7.52 8.47 6.40
C TYR A 300 -6.14 7.84 6.24
N GLY A 301 -5.72 7.12 7.26
CA GLY A 301 -4.50 6.31 7.22
C GLY A 301 -3.22 7.13 7.03
N GLY A 302 -2.42 6.75 6.03
CA GLY A 302 -1.17 7.43 5.70
C GLY A 302 -1.32 8.53 4.63
N ASN A 303 -2.53 8.82 4.16
CA ASN A 303 -2.75 9.78 3.08
C ASN A 303 -2.21 11.19 3.42
N ALA A 304 -2.42 11.65 4.67
CA ALA A 304 -1.92 12.95 5.14
C ALA A 304 -0.38 13.04 5.18
N TYR A 305 0.35 11.91 5.17
CA TYR A 305 1.80 11.93 4.99
C TYR A 305 2.18 12.07 3.52
N ILE A 306 1.44 11.42 2.63
CA ILE A 306 1.69 11.44 1.18
C ILE A 306 1.28 12.81 0.60
N ILE A 307 0.14 13.34 1.01
CA ILE A 307 -0.42 14.59 0.49
C ILE A 307 -0.19 15.74 1.48
N GLU A 308 0.51 16.76 1.02
CA GLU A 308 0.60 18.06 1.70
C GLU A 308 -0.48 18.97 1.14
N ASN A 309 -1.55 19.13 1.92
CA ASN A 309 -2.74 19.85 1.50
C ASN A 309 -2.44 21.22 0.88
N GLY A 310 -2.86 21.44 -0.36
CA GLY A 310 -2.62 22.67 -1.12
C GLY A 310 -1.25 22.78 -1.79
N LYS A 311 -0.33 21.78 -1.65
CA LYS A 311 1.01 21.81 -2.25
C LYS A 311 1.18 20.77 -3.36
N ASN A 312 0.82 19.51 -3.12
CA ASN A 312 0.87 18.43 -4.12
C ASN A 312 -0.49 17.74 -4.29
N GLY A 313 -1.55 18.38 -3.82
CA GLY A 313 -2.90 17.88 -3.89
C GLY A 313 -3.77 18.39 -2.75
N TYR A 314 -4.90 17.72 -2.52
CA TYR A 314 -5.85 18.08 -1.46
C TYR A 314 -6.20 16.90 -0.58
N ILE A 315 -6.38 17.16 0.72
CA ILE A 315 -6.97 16.23 1.69
C ILE A 315 -8.42 16.63 1.93
N ILE A 316 -9.31 15.66 1.87
CA ILE A 316 -10.76 15.85 2.05
C ILE A 316 -11.30 14.94 3.15
N PRO A 317 -12.45 15.27 3.77
CA PRO A 317 -13.14 14.36 4.67
C PRO A 317 -13.56 13.06 3.97
N GLN A 318 -13.54 11.95 4.72
CA GLN A 318 -14.02 10.66 4.25
C GLN A 318 -15.52 10.74 3.92
N LYS A 319 -15.95 9.88 2.98
CA LYS A 319 -17.36 9.70 2.61
C LYS A 319 -18.08 11.01 2.22
N SER A 320 -17.38 11.91 1.55
CA SER A 320 -17.93 13.19 1.13
C SER A 320 -17.71 13.47 -0.35
N ALA A 321 -18.72 13.16 -1.14
CA ALA A 321 -18.72 13.44 -2.58
C ALA A 321 -18.70 14.97 -2.88
N SER A 322 -19.34 15.78 -2.05
CA SER A 322 -19.34 17.25 -2.21
C SER A 322 -17.93 17.82 -2.04
N ASN A 323 -17.23 17.46 -0.94
CA ASN A 323 -15.86 17.93 -0.74
C ASN A 323 -14.90 17.41 -1.83
N LEU A 324 -15.14 16.21 -2.36
CA LEU A 324 -14.38 15.68 -3.48
C LEU A 324 -14.63 16.51 -4.76
N ALA A 325 -15.88 16.81 -5.05
CA ALA A 325 -16.25 17.65 -6.19
C ALA A 325 -15.63 19.07 -6.08
N ASP A 326 -15.68 19.67 -4.90
CA ASP A 326 -15.06 20.98 -4.63
C ASP A 326 -13.54 20.94 -4.82
N ALA A 327 -12.88 19.86 -4.32
CA ALA A 327 -11.44 19.70 -4.48
C ALA A 327 -11.03 19.46 -5.95
N ILE A 328 -11.82 18.69 -6.72
CA ILE A 328 -11.58 18.49 -8.15
C ILE A 328 -11.75 19.82 -8.89
N ALA A 329 -12.86 20.56 -8.70
CA ALA A 329 -13.08 21.85 -9.33
C ALA A 329 -11.92 22.81 -9.05
N LYS A 330 -11.52 22.93 -7.78
CA LYS A 330 -10.41 23.80 -7.34
C LYS A 330 -9.06 23.40 -7.93
N LEU A 331 -8.82 22.09 -8.14
CA LEU A 331 -7.56 21.59 -8.71
C LEU A 331 -7.39 22.07 -10.16
N PHE A 332 -8.47 22.15 -10.91
CA PHE A 332 -8.48 22.51 -12.34
C PHE A 332 -8.85 23.97 -12.64
N GLU A 333 -9.13 24.76 -11.60
CA GLU A 333 -9.43 26.19 -11.75
C GLU A 333 -8.21 27.00 -12.23
N ASP A 334 -6.98 26.58 -11.81
CA ASP A 334 -5.74 27.26 -12.11
C ASP A 334 -4.69 26.28 -12.68
N PRO A 335 -4.46 26.28 -14.01
CA PRO A 335 -3.47 25.41 -14.65
C PRO A 335 -2.03 25.64 -14.18
N VAL A 336 -1.67 26.85 -13.79
CA VAL A 336 -0.32 27.17 -13.29
C VAL A 336 -0.11 26.49 -11.95
N ARG A 337 -1.09 26.60 -11.06
CA ARG A 337 -1.06 25.93 -9.77
C ARG A 337 -1.06 24.40 -9.89
N LEU A 338 -1.81 23.85 -10.83
CA LEU A 338 -1.81 22.43 -11.14
C LEU A 338 -0.40 21.94 -11.53
N ALA A 339 0.27 22.68 -12.43
CA ALA A 339 1.64 22.37 -12.84
C ALA A 339 2.65 22.48 -11.69
N GLU A 340 2.47 23.42 -10.77
CA GLU A 340 3.30 23.52 -9.55
C GLU A 340 3.05 22.34 -8.62
N MET A 341 1.79 21.95 -8.40
CA MET A 341 1.45 20.78 -7.59
C MET A 341 2.05 19.48 -8.17
N SER A 342 2.07 19.35 -9.49
CA SER A 342 2.70 18.22 -10.19
C SER A 342 4.19 18.13 -9.90
N LYS A 343 4.91 19.26 -9.97
CA LYS A 343 6.34 19.34 -9.62
C LYS A 343 6.60 18.97 -8.17
N VAL A 344 5.78 19.47 -7.24
CA VAL A 344 5.88 19.15 -5.80
C VAL A 344 5.57 17.68 -5.54
N ALA A 345 4.58 17.08 -6.24
CA ALA A 345 4.27 15.66 -6.15
C ALA A 345 5.50 14.80 -6.52
N TYR A 346 6.09 15.06 -7.68
CA TYR A 346 7.30 14.35 -8.13
C TYR A 346 8.48 14.56 -7.18
N SER A 347 8.74 15.80 -6.76
CA SER A 347 9.82 16.10 -5.80
C SER A 347 9.65 15.33 -4.49
N LYS A 348 8.43 15.26 -3.96
CA LYS A 348 8.14 14.49 -2.76
C LYS A 348 8.35 13.00 -2.97
N TYR A 349 7.97 12.46 -4.13
CA TYR A 349 8.22 11.07 -4.49
C TYR A 349 9.71 10.75 -4.44
N ILE A 350 10.54 11.48 -5.20
CA ILE A 350 11.98 11.20 -5.28
C ILE A 350 12.72 11.40 -3.95
N CYS A 351 12.28 12.35 -3.12
CA CYS A 351 12.94 12.67 -1.85
C CYS A 351 12.51 11.79 -0.68
N ARG A 352 11.32 11.14 -0.74
CA ARG A 352 10.75 10.50 0.46
C ARG A 352 10.04 9.17 0.22
N LEU A 353 9.59 8.86 -1.01
CA LEU A 353 8.63 7.79 -1.26
C LEU A 353 9.12 6.71 -2.25
N THR A 354 10.41 6.74 -2.61
CA THR A 354 10.99 5.69 -3.45
C THR A 354 11.19 4.39 -2.68
N GLY A 355 11.15 3.26 -3.39
CA GLY A 355 11.45 1.95 -2.83
C GLY A 355 12.84 1.90 -2.18
N LYS A 356 13.83 2.55 -2.79
CA LYS A 356 15.20 2.65 -2.26
C LYS A 356 15.25 3.35 -0.88
N ILE A 357 14.51 4.45 -0.69
CA ILE A 357 14.47 5.16 0.60
C ILE A 357 13.80 4.30 1.67
N MET A 358 12.69 3.65 1.33
CA MET A 358 12.00 2.74 2.24
C MET A 358 12.93 1.58 2.64
N THR A 359 13.53 0.91 1.65
CA THR A 359 14.42 -0.24 1.89
C THR A 359 15.63 0.13 2.72
N GLY A 360 16.25 1.28 2.48
CA GLY A 360 17.38 1.75 3.30
C GLY A 360 17.04 1.94 4.78
N LYS A 361 15.78 2.35 5.10
CA LYS A 361 15.32 2.38 6.49
C LYS A 361 15.12 0.98 7.09
N VAL A 362 14.62 0.03 6.29
CA VAL A 362 14.46 -1.36 6.69
C VAL A 362 15.82 -2.00 6.94
N GLU A 363 16.79 -1.78 6.05
CA GLU A 363 18.17 -2.24 6.20
C GLU A 363 18.83 -1.71 7.46
N LYS A 364 18.68 -0.41 7.73
CA LYS A 364 19.15 0.20 8.96
C LYS A 364 18.58 -0.48 10.20
N LEU A 365 17.28 -0.75 10.22
CA LEU A 365 16.62 -1.46 11.31
C LEU A 365 17.17 -2.88 11.47
N TYR A 366 17.52 -3.58 10.38
CA TYR A 366 18.15 -4.88 10.40
C TYR A 366 19.54 -4.80 11.05
N GLU A 367 20.36 -3.86 10.64
CA GLU A 367 21.71 -3.67 11.18
C GLU A 367 21.73 -3.29 12.64
N ASP A 368 20.88 -2.34 13.04
CA ASP A 368 20.75 -1.91 14.42
C ASP A 368 20.31 -3.10 15.30
N GLY A 369 19.31 -3.85 14.85
CA GLY A 369 18.83 -5.07 15.53
C GLY A 369 19.88 -6.16 15.63
N TYR A 370 20.61 -6.43 14.54
CA TYR A 370 21.69 -7.42 14.48
C TYR A 370 22.86 -7.03 15.39
N THR A 371 23.29 -5.78 15.32
CA THR A 371 24.41 -5.27 16.15
C THR A 371 24.07 -5.35 17.63
N ALA A 372 22.87 -4.96 18.00
CA ALA A 372 22.45 -4.96 19.41
C ALA A 372 22.32 -6.36 20.02
N ARG A 373 22.05 -7.42 19.22
CA ARG A 373 21.66 -8.75 19.73
C ARG A 373 22.54 -9.92 19.24
N CYS A 374 23.23 -9.77 18.12
CA CYS A 374 24.00 -10.85 17.50
C CYS A 374 25.51 -10.63 17.54
N ARG A 375 25.98 -9.38 17.49
CA ARG A 375 27.39 -9.05 17.74
C ARG A 375 27.65 -9.13 19.24
N LYS A 376 28.31 -10.20 19.65
CA LYS A 376 29.05 -10.29 20.91
C LYS A 376 30.49 -10.65 20.59
#